data_3c0f1b572e79357fd1b27de4634b4bb4
#
_entry.id   3c0f1b572e79357fd1b27de4634b4bb4
#
_cell.length_a   1.000
_cell.length_b   1.000
_cell.length_c   1.000
_cell.angle_alpha   90.00
_cell.angle_beta   90.00
_cell.angle_gamma   90.00
#
_symmetry.space_group_name_H-M   'P 1'
#
loop_
_entity.id
_entity.type
_entity.pdbx_description
1 polymer ?
#
loop_
_entity_poly.entity_id
_entity_poly.type
_entity_poly.pdbx_seq_one_letter_code
_entity_poly.pdbx_strand_id
1 'polypeptide(L)'
;QAIDTDTINAEDWQKGDRLKSVALLIAYLDKANFYVMEDSGAWEEDARLNTSSVALVTSGLERLSNLLSKKDSVFVSDLLREAKANELDEPLSTTRLNHLIDKGYERITLQLDLGGESPGYLEKDKHYREADAALLNVIYPANLAKINTRRKEQVLKIVKKLAGPYGIKRYEKDNYQSANFWFNDIKTDTDQNSHTKREKSFI
;
A
#
# COMPACT_ATOMS: atom_id res chain seq x y z
N GLN A 1 14.88 -3.70 -1.32
CA GLN A 1 15.82 -3.35 -0.22
C GLN A 1 16.81 -4.49 0.06
N ALA A 2 16.34 -5.73 0.26
CA ALA A 2 17.23 -6.88 0.50
C ALA A 2 18.16 -7.17 -0.70
N ILE A 3 17.70 -6.95 -1.92
CA ILE A 3 18.51 -7.10 -3.14
C ILE A 3 19.52 -5.96 -3.29
N ASP A 4 19.14 -4.72 -2.90
CA ASP A 4 20.02 -3.55 -2.95
C ASP A 4 21.18 -3.62 -1.96
N THR A 5 21.04 -4.40 -0.88
CA THR A 5 22.04 -4.54 0.18
C THR A 5 22.87 -5.82 0.07
N ASP A 6 22.80 -6.55 -1.05
CA ASP A 6 23.42 -7.88 -1.25
C ASP A 6 23.06 -8.91 -0.15
N THR A 7 21.98 -8.65 0.58
CA THR A 7 21.53 -9.52 1.68
C THR A 7 20.90 -10.82 1.17
N ILE A 8 20.48 -10.84 -0.11
CA ILE A 8 19.92 -12.01 -0.77
C ILE A 8 20.80 -12.38 -1.95
N ASN A 9 21.33 -13.59 -1.90
CA ASN A 9 22.20 -14.18 -2.91
C ASN A 9 21.44 -14.35 -4.23
N ALA A 10 22.10 -14.13 -5.38
CA ALA A 10 21.52 -14.38 -6.69
C ALA A 10 20.97 -15.81 -6.83
N GLU A 11 21.66 -16.80 -6.23
CA GLU A 11 21.21 -18.19 -6.20
C GLU A 11 19.88 -18.40 -5.46
N ASP A 12 19.57 -17.58 -4.46
CA ASP A 12 18.32 -17.69 -3.71
C ASP A 12 17.11 -17.23 -4.54
N TRP A 13 17.30 -16.33 -5.49
CA TRP A 13 16.26 -15.90 -6.42
C TRP A 13 16.01 -16.90 -7.53
N GLN A 14 17.04 -17.66 -7.94
CA GLN A 14 16.94 -18.71 -8.97
C GLN A 14 16.26 -19.97 -8.43
N LYS A 15 16.12 -20.13 -7.13
CA LYS A 15 15.44 -21.27 -6.51
C LYS A 15 13.92 -21.11 -6.58
N GLY A 16 13.30 -21.94 -7.41
CA GLY A 16 11.85 -22.04 -7.53
C GLY A 16 11.21 -20.89 -8.33
N ASP A 17 9.89 -20.70 -8.14
CA ASP A 17 9.06 -19.78 -8.94
C ASP A 17 9.09 -18.32 -8.45
N ARG A 18 10.12 -17.89 -7.74
CA ARG A 18 10.16 -16.55 -7.13
C ARG A 18 10.15 -15.42 -8.16
N LEU A 19 10.97 -15.53 -9.20
CA LEU A 19 11.01 -14.53 -10.28
C LEU A 19 9.71 -14.52 -11.08
N LYS A 20 9.15 -15.70 -11.33
CA LYS A 20 7.83 -15.83 -11.94
C LYS A 20 6.75 -15.14 -11.11
N SER A 21 6.75 -15.34 -9.79
CA SER A 21 5.80 -14.67 -8.89
C SER A 21 5.92 -13.15 -8.95
N VAL A 22 7.14 -12.61 -9.01
CA VAL A 22 7.38 -11.16 -9.16
C VAL A 22 6.84 -10.68 -10.51
N ALA A 23 7.14 -11.39 -11.61
CA ALA A 23 6.64 -11.02 -12.94
C ALA A 23 5.11 -11.02 -12.99
N LEU A 24 4.47 -12.06 -12.46
CA LEU A 24 3.01 -12.16 -12.41
C LEU A 24 2.37 -11.08 -11.52
N LEU A 25 3.00 -10.75 -10.38
CA LEU A 25 2.53 -9.66 -9.52
C LEU A 25 2.53 -8.32 -10.25
N ILE A 26 3.59 -8.02 -11.00
CA ILE A 26 3.67 -6.78 -11.77
C ILE A 26 2.58 -6.75 -12.84
N ALA A 27 2.40 -7.85 -13.56
CA ALA A 27 1.33 -7.97 -14.57
C ALA A 27 -0.06 -7.79 -13.95
N TYR A 28 -0.29 -8.36 -12.78
CA TYR A 28 -1.54 -8.17 -12.03
C TYR A 28 -1.76 -6.71 -11.67
N LEU A 29 -0.77 -6.04 -11.07
CA LEU A 29 -0.86 -4.64 -10.66
C LEU A 29 -1.13 -3.71 -11.83
N ASP A 30 -0.51 -3.99 -12.98
CA ASP A 30 -0.73 -3.28 -14.23
C ASP A 30 -2.16 -3.47 -14.74
N LYS A 31 -2.58 -4.71 -14.92
CA LYS A 31 -3.89 -5.07 -15.45
C LYS A 31 -5.05 -4.61 -14.54
N ALA A 32 -4.84 -4.66 -13.23
CA ALA A 32 -5.80 -4.19 -12.23
C ALA A 32 -5.86 -2.65 -12.14
N ASN A 33 -4.95 -1.92 -12.79
CA ASN A 33 -4.80 -0.47 -12.62
C ASN A 33 -4.71 -0.10 -11.13
N PHE A 34 -3.73 -0.66 -10.41
CA PHE A 34 -3.60 -0.58 -8.96
C PHE A 34 -3.84 0.82 -8.37
N TYR A 35 -3.56 1.87 -9.14
CA TYR A 35 -3.71 3.27 -8.73
C TYR A 35 -5.17 3.75 -8.68
N VAL A 36 -6.13 2.94 -9.12
CA VAL A 36 -7.58 3.17 -9.01
C VAL A 36 -8.32 1.95 -8.45
N MET A 37 -7.60 0.87 -8.15
CA MET A 37 -8.16 -0.34 -7.56
C MET A 37 -8.47 -0.11 -6.08
N GLU A 38 -9.67 -0.48 -5.66
CA GLU A 38 -10.02 -0.55 -4.25
C GLU A 38 -9.45 -1.81 -3.61
N ASP A 39 -8.98 -1.71 -2.39
CA ASP A 39 -8.44 -2.82 -1.60
C ASP A 39 -8.86 -2.70 -0.13
N SER A 40 -8.67 -3.76 0.65
CA SER A 40 -9.02 -3.81 2.06
C SER A 40 -8.06 -3.02 2.97
N GLY A 41 -7.01 -2.42 2.41
CA GLY A 41 -6.05 -1.59 3.13
C GLY A 41 -5.24 -2.32 4.19
N ALA A 42 -4.56 -1.55 5.03
CA ALA A 42 -3.70 -2.06 6.10
C ALA A 42 -4.48 -2.78 7.22
N TRP A 43 -5.77 -2.59 7.30
CA TRP A 43 -6.62 -3.09 8.39
C TRP A 43 -7.55 -4.21 7.97
N GLU A 44 -7.47 -4.66 6.72
CA GLU A 44 -8.28 -5.76 6.17
C GLU A 44 -9.80 -5.55 6.34
N GLU A 45 -10.25 -4.32 6.06
CA GLU A 45 -11.64 -3.91 6.19
C GLU A 45 -12.35 -3.83 4.83
N ASP A 46 -13.49 -3.12 4.78
CA ASP A 46 -14.22 -2.83 3.53
C ASP A 46 -13.29 -2.21 2.48
N ALA A 47 -13.38 -2.70 1.26
CA ALA A 47 -12.55 -2.23 0.15
C ALA A 47 -12.79 -0.73 -0.12
N ARG A 48 -11.71 0.00 -0.30
CA ARG A 48 -11.69 1.42 -0.64
C ARG A 48 -10.39 1.78 -1.35
N LEU A 49 -10.34 2.93 -1.96
CA LEU A 49 -9.11 3.41 -2.58
C LEU A 49 -8.20 4.03 -1.51
N ASN A 50 -7.21 3.26 -1.08
CA ASN A 50 -6.31 3.61 0.01
C ASN A 50 -5.02 4.27 -0.51
N THR A 51 -4.71 5.49 -0.03
CA THR A 51 -3.47 6.21 -0.35
C THR A 51 -2.23 5.42 0.07
N SER A 52 -2.29 4.80 1.24
CA SER A 52 -1.21 3.98 1.78
C SER A 52 -0.88 2.78 0.91
N SER A 53 -1.89 2.08 0.41
CA SER A 53 -1.72 0.94 -0.49
C SER A 53 -1.08 1.36 -1.82
N VAL A 54 -1.61 2.41 -2.44
CA VAL A 54 -1.03 2.96 -3.68
C VAL A 54 0.42 3.38 -3.46
N ALA A 55 0.74 3.97 -2.30
CA ALA A 55 2.11 4.39 -1.98
C ALA A 55 3.08 3.20 -1.87
N LEU A 56 2.68 2.13 -1.21
CA LEU A 56 3.51 0.93 -1.06
C LEU A 56 3.79 0.27 -2.42
N VAL A 57 2.75 0.13 -3.26
CA VAL A 57 2.93 -0.42 -4.62
C VAL A 57 3.85 0.47 -5.45
N THR A 58 3.61 1.78 -5.46
CA THR A 58 4.44 2.74 -6.21
C THR A 58 5.91 2.65 -5.79
N SER A 59 6.17 2.56 -4.48
CA SER A 59 7.54 2.40 -3.95
C SER A 59 8.19 1.08 -4.39
N GLY A 60 7.43 -0.02 -4.40
CA GLY A 60 7.92 -1.30 -4.90
C GLY A 60 8.34 -1.22 -6.37
N LEU A 61 7.50 -0.58 -7.20
CA LEU A 61 7.77 -0.38 -8.62
C LEU A 61 8.97 0.56 -8.86
N GLU A 62 9.15 1.63 -8.07
CA GLU A 62 10.34 2.50 -8.14
C GLU A 62 11.62 1.72 -7.89
N ARG A 63 11.63 0.91 -6.83
CA ARG A 63 12.81 0.09 -6.49
C ARG A 63 13.12 -0.92 -7.58
N LEU A 64 12.09 -1.53 -8.15
CA LEU A 64 12.24 -2.46 -9.27
C LEU A 64 12.74 -1.74 -10.52
N SER A 65 12.21 -0.56 -10.87
CA SER A 65 12.69 0.24 -11.99
C SER A 65 14.17 0.60 -11.84
N ASN A 66 14.58 0.97 -10.63
CA ASN A 66 15.98 1.23 -10.30
C ASN A 66 16.88 0.00 -10.47
N LEU A 67 16.39 -1.19 -10.09
CA LEU A 67 17.11 -2.45 -10.31
C LEU A 67 17.23 -2.76 -11.80
N LEU A 68 16.15 -2.63 -12.57
CA LEU A 68 16.16 -2.85 -14.02
C LEU A 68 17.10 -1.90 -14.78
N SER A 69 17.41 -0.75 -14.20
CA SER A 69 18.38 0.19 -14.78
C SER A 69 19.83 -0.26 -14.63
N LYS A 70 20.12 -1.22 -13.75
CA LYS A 70 21.44 -1.82 -13.54
C LYS A 70 21.65 -2.94 -14.57
N LYS A 71 22.09 -2.62 -15.78
CA LYS A 71 22.14 -3.50 -16.97
C LYS A 71 22.89 -4.84 -16.78
N ASP A 72 23.80 -4.91 -15.83
CA ASP A 72 24.67 -6.09 -15.64
C ASP A 72 24.17 -7.07 -14.55
N SER A 73 22.96 -6.90 -14.06
CA SER A 73 22.41 -7.75 -13.03
C SER A 73 21.83 -9.05 -13.61
N VAL A 74 22.33 -10.20 -13.16
CA VAL A 74 21.77 -11.51 -13.47
C VAL A 74 20.29 -11.58 -13.10
N PHE A 75 19.93 -10.98 -11.97
CA PHE A 75 18.54 -10.86 -11.53
C PHE A 75 17.64 -10.19 -12.57
N VAL A 76 18.10 -9.07 -13.16
CA VAL A 76 17.35 -8.35 -14.21
C VAL A 76 17.13 -9.23 -15.43
N SER A 77 18.18 -9.89 -15.91
CA SER A 77 18.10 -10.78 -17.09
C SER A 77 17.13 -11.93 -16.85
N ASP A 78 17.18 -12.53 -15.67
CA ASP A 78 16.31 -13.65 -15.29
C ASP A 78 14.86 -13.19 -15.11
N LEU A 79 14.60 -12.03 -14.48
CA LEU A 79 13.26 -11.47 -14.35
C LEU A 79 12.61 -11.15 -15.70
N LEU A 80 13.38 -10.56 -16.63
CA LEU A 80 12.90 -10.25 -17.98
C LEU A 80 12.60 -11.54 -18.78
N ARG A 81 13.42 -12.58 -18.59
CA ARG A 81 13.17 -13.89 -19.19
C ARG A 81 11.88 -14.52 -18.68
N GLU A 82 11.66 -14.51 -17.36
CA GLU A 82 10.43 -15.03 -16.75
C GLU A 82 9.20 -14.23 -17.16
N ALA A 83 9.30 -12.90 -17.22
CA ALA A 83 8.22 -12.05 -17.70
C ALA A 83 7.82 -12.40 -19.13
N LYS A 84 8.80 -12.63 -20.03
CA LYS A 84 8.55 -13.04 -21.42
C LYS A 84 7.97 -14.45 -21.51
N ALA A 85 8.46 -15.40 -20.70
CA ALA A 85 8.00 -16.79 -20.71
C ALA A 85 6.55 -16.96 -20.24
N ASN A 86 6.03 -16.02 -19.44
CA ASN A 86 4.66 -16.04 -18.94
C ASN A 86 3.69 -15.20 -19.77
N GLU A 87 4.06 -14.86 -21.00
CA GLU A 87 3.19 -14.19 -22.00
C GLU A 87 2.47 -12.97 -21.41
N LEU A 88 3.20 -12.12 -20.70
CA LEU A 88 2.63 -10.85 -20.24
C LEU A 88 2.22 -10.06 -21.49
N ASP A 89 0.99 -9.54 -21.49
CA ASP A 89 0.38 -8.81 -22.61
C ASP A 89 1.29 -7.68 -23.13
N GLU A 90 2.08 -7.11 -22.22
CA GLU A 90 3.13 -6.16 -22.57
C GLU A 90 4.47 -6.55 -21.93
N PRO A 91 5.60 -6.38 -22.65
CA PRO A 91 6.90 -6.71 -22.10
C PRO A 91 7.21 -5.84 -20.90
N LEU A 92 7.68 -6.47 -19.82
CA LEU A 92 8.21 -5.75 -18.67
C LEU A 92 9.41 -4.90 -19.14
N SER A 93 9.32 -3.60 -18.93
CA SER A 93 10.35 -2.64 -19.31
C SER A 93 10.39 -1.49 -18.31
N THR A 94 11.52 -0.77 -18.29
CA THR A 94 11.68 0.45 -17.48
C THR A 94 10.63 1.50 -17.87
N THR A 95 10.32 1.61 -19.16
CA THR A 95 9.29 2.53 -19.66
C THR A 95 7.93 2.19 -19.10
N ARG A 96 7.54 0.91 -19.12
CA ARG A 96 6.25 0.47 -18.57
C ARG A 96 6.18 0.70 -17.07
N LEU A 97 7.22 0.34 -16.33
CA LEU A 97 7.28 0.59 -14.88
C LEU A 97 7.20 2.07 -14.55
N ASN A 98 7.90 2.93 -15.29
CA ASN A 98 7.86 4.37 -15.07
C ASN A 98 6.45 4.93 -15.32
N HIS A 99 5.74 4.45 -16.33
CA HIS A 99 4.35 4.82 -16.56
C HIS A 99 3.46 4.47 -15.35
N LEU A 100 3.57 3.25 -14.81
CA LEU A 100 2.82 2.82 -13.63
C LEU A 100 3.19 3.63 -12.38
N ILE A 101 4.48 3.92 -12.19
CA ILE A 101 4.99 4.77 -11.11
C ILE A 101 4.36 6.16 -11.19
N ASP A 102 4.35 6.78 -12.36
CA ASP A 102 3.77 8.11 -12.56
C ASP A 102 2.28 8.11 -12.25
N LYS A 103 1.53 7.09 -12.67
CA LYS A 103 0.12 6.91 -12.30
C LYS A 103 -0.08 6.78 -10.79
N GLY A 104 0.79 6.04 -10.11
CA GLY A 104 0.79 5.96 -8.66
C GLY A 104 0.99 7.32 -7.99
N TYR A 105 1.96 8.10 -8.44
CA TYR A 105 2.22 9.44 -7.91
C TYR A 105 1.07 10.42 -8.19
N GLU A 106 0.48 10.40 -9.39
CA GLU A 106 -0.71 11.19 -9.71
C GLU A 106 -1.83 10.91 -8.71
N ARG A 107 -2.08 9.61 -8.44
CA ARG A 107 -3.12 9.20 -7.50
C ARG A 107 -2.82 9.62 -6.06
N ILE A 108 -1.62 9.36 -5.56
CA ILE A 108 -1.21 9.74 -4.20
C ILE A 108 -1.35 11.25 -4.03
N THR A 109 -0.88 12.04 -5.01
CA THR A 109 -0.96 13.50 -4.96
C THR A 109 -2.40 13.96 -4.89
N LEU A 110 -3.28 13.43 -5.75
CA LEU A 110 -4.70 13.75 -5.76
C LEU A 110 -5.36 13.46 -4.41
N GLN A 111 -5.12 12.27 -3.84
CA GLN A 111 -5.71 11.89 -2.56
C GLN A 111 -5.20 12.74 -1.39
N LEU A 112 -3.93 13.08 -1.36
CA LEU A 112 -3.39 13.99 -0.35
C LEU A 112 -3.95 15.41 -0.51
N ASP A 113 -4.21 15.88 -1.73
CA ASP A 113 -4.87 17.17 -1.99
C ASP A 113 -6.33 17.16 -1.54
N LEU A 114 -7.01 16.04 -1.67
CA LEU A 114 -8.39 15.86 -1.21
C LEU A 114 -8.50 15.65 0.31
N GLY A 115 -7.43 15.29 1.00
CA GLY A 115 -7.40 15.30 2.46
C GLY A 115 -6.88 14.07 3.19
N GLY A 116 -6.53 12.95 2.55
CA GLY A 116 -5.98 11.88 3.38
C GLY A 116 -5.96 10.47 2.82
N GLU A 117 -6.41 9.48 3.61
CA GLU A 117 -6.27 8.07 3.28
C GLU A 117 -7.27 7.61 2.21
N SER A 118 -8.54 7.90 2.39
CA SER A 118 -9.60 7.53 1.43
C SER A 118 -10.59 8.70 1.28
N PRO A 119 -10.13 9.84 0.74
CA PRO A 119 -10.92 11.07 0.71
C PRO A 119 -11.89 11.14 -0.48
N GLY A 120 -11.84 10.18 -1.39
CA GLY A 120 -12.64 10.18 -2.62
C GLY A 120 -14.14 9.90 -2.42
N TYR A 121 -14.55 9.59 -1.19
CA TYR A 121 -15.93 9.30 -0.82
C TYR A 121 -16.58 10.48 -0.13
N LEU A 122 -17.93 10.50 -0.05
CA LEU A 122 -18.62 11.50 0.72
C LEU A 122 -18.30 11.34 2.21
N GLU A 123 -18.16 12.45 2.94
CA GLU A 123 -17.77 12.45 4.36
C GLU A 123 -18.66 11.57 5.27
N LYS A 124 -19.95 11.44 4.91
CA LYS A 124 -20.91 10.57 5.59
C LYS A 124 -20.86 9.10 5.15
N ASP A 125 -20.10 8.78 4.11
CA ASP A 125 -19.93 7.42 3.62
C ASP A 125 -18.99 6.65 4.55
N LYS A 126 -19.30 5.38 4.82
CA LYS A 126 -18.45 4.49 5.63
C LYS A 126 -17.05 4.29 5.04
N HIS A 127 -16.88 4.49 3.75
CA HIS A 127 -15.60 4.37 3.05
C HIS A 127 -14.75 5.64 3.14
N TYR A 128 -15.35 6.79 3.51
CA TYR A 128 -14.61 8.03 3.69
C TYR A 128 -13.65 7.91 4.87
N ARG A 129 -12.40 8.27 4.63
CA ARG A 129 -11.39 8.28 5.67
C ARG A 129 -10.35 9.37 5.42
N GLU A 130 -10.37 10.40 6.23
CA GLU A 130 -9.35 11.46 6.20
C GLU A 130 -8.11 10.99 6.97
N ALA A 131 -8.22 10.84 8.27
CA ALA A 131 -7.13 10.48 9.15
C ALA A 131 -7.10 8.96 9.38
N ASP A 132 -5.98 8.34 9.01
CA ASP A 132 -5.67 6.94 9.23
C ASP A 132 -4.17 6.78 9.48
N ALA A 133 -3.80 5.96 10.46
CA ALA A 133 -2.39 5.70 10.77
C ALA A 133 -1.65 5.01 9.61
N ALA A 134 -2.37 4.30 8.73
CA ALA A 134 -1.81 3.70 7.54
C ALA A 134 -1.17 4.73 6.58
N LEU A 135 -1.61 6.01 6.60
CA LEU A 135 -0.96 7.09 5.86
C LEU A 135 0.54 7.23 6.15
N LEU A 136 1.00 6.81 7.33
CA LEU A 136 2.43 6.81 7.64
C LEU A 136 3.24 5.96 6.67
N ASN A 137 2.63 4.98 6.01
CA ASN A 137 3.27 4.19 4.96
C ASN A 137 3.78 5.04 3.79
N VAL A 138 3.17 6.19 3.51
CA VAL A 138 3.66 7.15 2.49
C VAL A 138 5.06 7.68 2.85
N ILE A 139 5.32 7.85 4.16
CA ILE A 139 6.61 8.32 4.68
C ILE A 139 7.57 7.13 4.84
N TYR A 140 7.13 6.09 5.54
CA TYR A 140 7.89 4.86 5.77
C TYR A 140 6.92 3.67 5.91
N PRO A 141 7.17 2.55 5.24
CA PRO A 141 8.38 2.18 4.51
C PRO A 141 8.42 2.62 3.03
N ALA A 142 7.37 3.23 2.47
CA ALA A 142 7.39 3.60 1.05
C ALA A 142 8.54 4.56 0.72
N ASN A 143 8.71 5.62 1.48
CA ASN A 143 9.77 6.62 1.30
C ASN A 143 9.93 7.07 -0.17
N LEU A 144 8.81 7.47 -0.76
CA LEU A 144 8.68 7.80 -2.16
C LEU A 144 9.53 9.01 -2.55
N ALA A 145 10.30 8.92 -3.63
CA ALA A 145 11.27 9.92 -4.04
C ALA A 145 10.64 11.28 -4.39
N LYS A 146 9.46 11.29 -5.05
CA LYS A 146 8.76 12.51 -5.46
C LYS A 146 7.86 13.11 -4.38
N ILE A 147 7.72 12.49 -3.21
CA ILE A 147 6.99 13.05 -2.06
C ILE A 147 7.92 13.92 -1.23
N ASN A 148 7.78 15.24 -1.41
CA ASN A 148 8.63 16.24 -0.77
C ASN A 148 8.29 16.41 0.72
N THR A 149 9.14 17.17 1.44
CA THR A 149 9.01 17.43 2.88
C THR A 149 7.63 18.02 3.23
N ARG A 150 7.14 18.98 2.43
CA ARG A 150 5.82 19.58 2.67
C ARG A 150 4.68 18.54 2.67
N ARG A 151 4.71 17.56 1.76
CA ARG A 151 3.73 16.47 1.70
C ARG A 151 3.87 15.52 2.89
N LYS A 152 5.11 15.22 3.29
CA LYS A 152 5.35 14.41 4.51
C LYS A 152 4.83 15.11 5.75
N GLU A 153 5.03 16.41 5.89
CA GLU A 153 4.48 17.22 6.99
C GLU A 153 2.94 17.24 6.96
N GLN A 154 2.32 17.32 5.78
CA GLN A 154 0.87 17.21 5.63
C GLN A 154 0.36 15.87 6.16
N VAL A 155 0.99 14.75 5.79
CA VAL A 155 0.66 13.40 6.29
C VAL A 155 0.78 13.36 7.82
N LEU A 156 1.88 13.85 8.37
CA LEU A 156 2.08 13.89 9.83
C LEU A 156 1.03 14.74 10.53
N LYS A 157 0.63 15.87 9.94
CA LYS A 157 -0.43 16.72 10.49
C LYS A 157 -1.79 16.02 10.52
N ILE A 158 -2.11 15.25 9.47
CA ILE A 158 -3.34 14.46 9.39
C ILE A 158 -3.31 13.38 10.46
N VAL A 159 -2.26 12.56 10.51
CA VAL A 159 -2.14 11.45 11.46
C VAL A 159 -2.07 11.93 12.91
N LYS A 160 -1.52 13.11 13.18
CA LYS A 160 -1.50 13.70 14.52
C LYS A 160 -2.90 13.87 15.14
N LYS A 161 -3.96 13.98 14.33
CA LYS A 161 -5.35 14.03 14.81
C LYS A 161 -5.74 12.74 15.56
N LEU A 162 -5.07 11.64 15.28
CA LEU A 162 -5.32 10.33 15.88
C LEU A 162 -4.55 10.12 17.19
N ALA A 163 -3.71 11.06 17.59
CA ALA A 163 -2.90 10.93 18.80
C ALA A 163 -3.78 10.91 20.05
N GLY A 164 -3.58 9.90 20.87
CA GLY A 164 -4.23 9.73 22.17
C GLY A 164 -3.21 9.69 23.32
N PRO A 165 -3.65 9.54 24.56
CA PRO A 165 -2.76 9.53 25.72
C PRO A 165 -1.82 8.31 25.75
N TYR A 166 -2.14 7.24 25.04
CA TYR A 166 -1.39 5.98 25.06
C TYR A 166 -0.83 5.56 23.69
N GLY A 167 -1.00 6.41 22.65
CA GLY A 167 -0.52 6.11 21.31
C GLY A 167 -1.36 6.73 20.21
N ILE A 168 -1.31 6.14 19.03
CA ILE A 168 -2.04 6.59 17.85
C ILE A 168 -3.17 5.58 17.57
N LYS A 169 -4.39 6.06 17.41
CA LYS A 169 -5.52 5.25 16.94
C LYS A 169 -5.27 4.82 15.49
N ARG A 170 -5.83 3.69 15.07
CA ARG A 170 -5.81 3.30 13.66
C ARG A 170 -6.45 4.38 12.78
N TYR A 171 -7.66 4.81 13.14
CA TYR A 171 -8.41 5.89 12.49
C TYR A 171 -9.50 6.46 13.42
N GLU A 172 -10.14 7.55 13.02
CA GLU A 172 -11.28 8.10 13.76
C GLU A 172 -12.48 7.16 13.69
N LYS A 173 -13.18 7.00 14.81
CA LYS A 173 -14.34 6.11 14.95
C LYS A 173 -13.99 4.63 14.66
N ASP A 174 -12.79 4.22 15.06
CA ASP A 174 -12.34 2.84 14.95
C ASP A 174 -13.27 1.89 15.72
N ASN A 175 -13.90 0.96 15.02
CA ASN A 175 -14.88 0.02 15.53
C ASN A 175 -14.31 -1.39 15.73
N TYR A 176 -13.01 -1.56 15.78
CA TYR A 176 -12.38 -2.87 15.91
C TYR A 176 -12.84 -3.63 17.16
N GLN A 177 -13.33 -4.83 16.96
CA GLN A 177 -14.07 -5.64 17.93
C GLN A 177 -13.21 -6.43 18.93
N SER A 178 -11.95 -6.18 19.07
CA SER A 178 -11.04 -7.04 19.85
C SER A 178 -11.51 -7.36 21.28
N ALA A 179 -12.39 -6.55 21.87
CA ALA A 179 -12.82 -6.73 23.24
C ALA A 179 -14.00 -7.70 23.40
N ASN A 180 -14.85 -7.86 22.40
CA ASN A 180 -16.06 -8.68 22.53
C ASN A 180 -15.81 -10.14 22.11
N PHE A 181 -14.81 -10.38 21.30
CA PHE A 181 -14.42 -11.71 20.84
C PHE A 181 -13.99 -12.66 21.97
N TRP A 182 -13.45 -12.10 23.05
CA TRP A 182 -12.88 -12.88 24.16
C TRP A 182 -13.90 -13.26 25.25
N PHE A 183 -15.12 -12.74 25.21
CA PHE A 183 -16.06 -12.86 26.32
C PHE A 183 -17.40 -13.50 25.95
N ASN A 184 -17.46 -14.40 24.98
CA ASN A 184 -18.66 -15.17 24.60
C ASN A 184 -19.90 -14.35 24.25
N ASP A 185 -19.77 -13.09 23.93
CA ASP A 185 -20.90 -12.26 23.51
C ASP A 185 -21.10 -12.34 21.98
N ILE A 186 -21.14 -13.57 21.49
CA ILE A 186 -21.44 -13.89 20.08
C ILE A 186 -22.82 -13.39 19.65
N LYS A 187 -23.69 -13.06 20.61
CA LYS A 187 -25.05 -12.57 20.34
C LYS A 187 -25.09 -11.16 19.75
N THR A 188 -24.01 -10.41 19.79
CA THR A 188 -23.96 -9.05 19.29
C THR A 188 -23.42 -8.94 17.86
N ASP A 189 -22.87 -10.01 17.30
CA ASP A 189 -22.29 -10.02 15.96
C ASP A 189 -23.31 -9.86 14.82
N THR A 190 -24.60 -10.03 15.09
CA THR A 190 -25.66 -9.81 14.11
C THR A 190 -26.15 -8.37 14.06
N ASP A 191 -25.79 -7.55 15.04
CA ASP A 191 -26.16 -6.15 15.08
C ASP A 191 -24.98 -5.27 14.67
N GLN A 192 -24.89 -4.96 13.38
CA GLN A 192 -23.86 -4.10 12.81
C GLN A 192 -23.78 -2.71 13.48
N ASN A 193 -24.80 -2.32 14.22
CA ASN A 193 -24.83 -1.07 14.97
C ASN A 193 -24.18 -1.16 16.34
N SER A 194 -23.89 -2.38 16.86
CA SER A 194 -23.23 -2.55 18.16
C SER A 194 -21.73 -2.26 18.13
N HIS A 195 -21.14 -2.20 16.94
CA HIS A 195 -19.70 -2.03 16.72
C HIS A 195 -19.19 -0.62 16.99
N THR A 196 -20.08 0.34 17.21
CA THR A 196 -19.75 1.76 17.22
C THR A 196 -19.21 2.28 18.55
N LYS A 197 -19.04 1.49 19.58
CA LYS A 197 -18.96 2.07 20.93
C LYS A 197 -17.59 2.19 21.59
N ARG A 198 -16.49 1.74 21.02
CA ARG A 198 -15.20 1.92 21.69
C ARG A 198 -14.03 2.10 20.73
N GLU A 199 -13.66 3.34 20.51
CA GLU A 199 -12.32 3.66 20.02
C GLU A 199 -11.29 3.25 21.08
N LYS A 200 -10.35 2.38 20.69
CA LYS A 200 -9.21 2.04 21.52
C LYS A 200 -7.95 2.51 20.84
N SER A 201 -7.12 3.20 21.59
CA SER A 201 -5.74 3.46 21.16
C SER A 201 -4.95 2.17 21.28
N PHE A 202 -4.17 1.83 20.26
CA PHE A 202 -3.19 0.78 20.34
C PHE A 202 -1.89 1.35 20.87
N ILE A 203 -1.26 0.63 21.76
CA ILE A 203 0.05 0.96 22.33
C ILE A 203 1.14 0.54 21.37
#